data_d31c27bf2355e7df6a7d3f400e274b8f
#
_entry.id   d31c27bf2355e7df6a7d3f400e274b8f
#
_cell.length_a   1.000
_cell.length_b   1.000
_cell.length_c   1.000
_cell.angle_alpha   90.00
_cell.angle_beta   90.00
_cell.angle_gamma   90.00
#
_symmetry.space_group_name_H-M   'P 1'
#
loop_
_entity.id
_entity.type
_entity.pdbx_description
1 polymer ?
#
loop_
_entity_poly.entity_id
_entity_poly.type
_entity_poly.pdbx_seq_one_letter_code
_entity_poly.pdbx_strand_id
1 'polypeptide(L)'
;MYSSFFSRLIACLLLCATVQAHALTAEQALAMAAGDTDDRVAAVQQAVVDPSERTAAFLQALADDAVKVAGGKALIVRDDKGIDPVTGAEVPLPADAEDIINNNRMRGEIDTALAGLALFGKDEAQRMAAAKALTKEPDAGRLPLLDKALAQETSDKIKAQLQLARAATLLGSDDAAQRMAAAQALSASATPDTRLLLNERVAVEEDAKVKAALQAALRTLDDQLAWGERLGAAFSGISLGSILLLVALGLAITYGLMGVINMAHGELMMIGAYATYVVQGVFQKFFPGAFDWYLVAAVPLAFLTSALVGAVLERGVLRFLYGRPLETLLATWGISLVLMQLVRSLFGAQNVGVENPAWMSGGVQVLSNLTLPYNRLVIIGFAIAVLMGMGYLIGRTRLGLFVRGVTQNRPIASCMGVNTARIDTMAFALGSGIAGLAGCALSQVGNVGPDLGQSYIVDAFMVVVLGGVGQLAGTVYAALGLGILNKFLEGWTGAVLAKIAVLVFIIIFIQKRPQGIFAVKGRTAD
;
A
#
# COMPACT_ATOMS: atom_id res chain seq x y z
N MET A 1 -61.13 40.65 20.74
CA MET A 1 -60.10 40.27 19.74
C MET A 1 -58.66 40.58 20.22
N TYR A 2 -58.45 41.08 21.42
CA TYR A 2 -57.15 41.44 21.98
C TYR A 2 -56.56 40.42 22.98
N SER A 3 -57.35 39.45 23.44
CA SER A 3 -56.86 38.46 24.43
C SER A 3 -56.10 37.26 23.84
N SER A 4 -56.34 36.93 22.55
CA SER A 4 -55.66 35.79 21.88
C SER A 4 -54.28 36.16 21.32
N PHE A 5 -53.97 37.43 21.13
CA PHE A 5 -52.69 37.90 20.66
C PHE A 5 -51.64 37.92 21.77
N PHE A 6 -52.05 38.32 22.99
CA PHE A 6 -51.15 38.35 24.14
C PHE A 6 -50.78 36.94 24.64
N SER A 7 -51.72 35.98 24.53
CA SER A 7 -51.47 34.57 24.90
C SER A 7 -50.47 33.89 23.92
N ARG A 8 -50.52 34.22 22.63
CA ARG A 8 -49.60 33.70 21.61
C ARG A 8 -48.20 34.35 21.72
N LEU A 9 -48.13 35.62 22.12
CA LEU A 9 -46.87 36.33 22.34
C LEU A 9 -46.12 35.79 23.60
N ILE A 10 -46.85 35.46 24.65
CA ILE A 10 -46.29 34.85 25.87
C ILE A 10 -45.89 33.39 25.62
N ALA A 11 -46.62 32.64 24.77
CA ALA A 11 -46.24 31.29 24.39
C ALA A 11 -44.98 31.28 23.49
N CYS A 12 -44.80 32.25 22.58
CA CYS A 12 -43.57 32.41 21.82
C CYS A 12 -42.38 32.89 22.66
N LEU A 13 -42.59 33.70 23.68
CA LEU A 13 -41.54 34.13 24.61
C LEU A 13 -41.14 33.01 25.59
N LEU A 14 -42.04 32.09 25.95
CA LEU A 14 -41.77 30.91 26.74
C LEU A 14 -41.12 29.77 25.94
N LEU A 15 -41.30 29.73 24.61
CA LEU A 15 -40.61 28.77 23.73
C LEU A 15 -39.17 29.20 23.38
N CYS A 16 -38.81 30.46 23.54
CA CYS A 16 -37.42 30.94 23.37
C CYS A 16 -36.53 30.79 24.59
N ALA A 17 -37.02 30.23 25.71
CA ALA A 17 -36.31 30.21 26.98
C ALA A 17 -35.72 28.86 27.37
N THR A 18 -35.56 27.88 26.46
CA THR A 18 -34.93 26.59 26.79
C THR A 18 -34.01 26.03 25.68
N VAL A 19 -33.14 26.84 25.15
CA VAL A 19 -31.87 26.34 24.63
C VAL A 19 -30.81 27.01 25.52
N GLN A 20 -30.61 26.49 26.71
CA GLN A 20 -29.35 26.69 27.43
C GLN A 20 -28.30 25.89 26.68
N ALA A 21 -27.69 26.53 25.70
CA ALA A 21 -26.40 26.10 25.20
C ALA A 21 -25.44 26.19 26.44
N HIS A 22 -25.06 25.03 26.98
CA HIS A 22 -24.06 24.99 28.02
C HIS A 22 -22.76 25.51 27.41
N ALA A 23 -22.43 26.77 27.66
CA ALA A 23 -21.19 27.39 27.23
C ALA A 23 -20.09 26.95 28.20
N LEU A 24 -18.89 26.75 27.66
CA LEU A 24 -17.70 26.51 28.47
C LEU A 24 -17.58 27.59 29.56
N THR A 25 -17.44 27.18 30.82
CA THR A 25 -17.27 28.14 31.93
C THR A 25 -15.79 28.44 32.19
N ALA A 26 -15.50 29.60 32.80
CA ALA A 26 -14.13 29.96 33.16
C ALA A 26 -13.49 28.96 34.15
N GLU A 27 -14.30 28.43 35.08
CA GLU A 27 -13.87 27.40 36.01
C GLU A 27 -13.50 26.09 35.32
N GLN A 28 -14.31 25.64 34.36
CA GLN A 28 -14.00 24.45 33.54
C GLN A 28 -12.73 24.62 32.74
N ALA A 29 -12.56 25.76 32.06
CA ALA A 29 -11.35 26.07 31.29
C ALA A 29 -10.10 26.06 32.20
N LEU A 30 -10.20 26.65 33.40
CA LEU A 30 -9.10 26.65 34.35
C LEU A 30 -8.81 25.24 34.88
N ALA A 31 -9.83 24.46 35.24
CA ALA A 31 -9.67 23.08 35.73
C ALA A 31 -9.01 22.15 34.71
N MET A 32 -9.25 22.35 33.40
CA MET A 32 -8.56 21.61 32.33
C MET A 32 -7.11 22.08 32.14
N ALA A 33 -6.79 23.32 32.49
CA ALA A 33 -5.50 23.95 32.24
C ALA A 33 -4.55 23.87 33.46
N ALA A 34 -5.05 23.94 34.67
CA ALA A 34 -4.27 24.03 35.92
C ALA A 34 -4.66 22.95 36.91
N GLY A 35 -3.69 22.52 37.73
CA GLY A 35 -3.88 21.48 38.75
C GLY A 35 -3.09 20.21 38.45
N ASP A 36 -3.31 19.16 39.26
CA ASP A 36 -2.69 17.86 39.07
C ASP A 36 -3.23 17.15 37.82
N THR A 37 -2.43 16.26 37.22
CA THR A 37 -2.82 15.57 35.98
C THR A 37 -4.16 14.83 36.10
N ASP A 38 -4.44 14.21 37.29
CA ASP A 38 -5.67 13.45 37.50
C ASP A 38 -6.91 14.37 37.54
N ASP A 39 -6.79 15.54 38.15
CA ASP A 39 -7.87 16.55 38.23
C ASP A 39 -8.15 17.15 36.85
N ARG A 40 -7.09 17.43 36.06
CA ARG A 40 -7.20 17.94 34.72
C ARG A 40 -7.84 16.93 33.75
N VAL A 41 -7.47 15.66 33.88
CA VAL A 41 -8.08 14.56 33.10
C VAL A 41 -9.57 14.45 33.41
N ALA A 42 -9.95 14.47 34.71
CA ALA A 42 -11.36 14.45 35.13
C ALA A 42 -12.15 15.65 34.59
N ALA A 43 -11.54 16.85 34.57
CA ALA A 43 -12.15 18.05 34.02
C ALA A 43 -12.38 17.95 32.51
N VAL A 44 -11.42 17.37 31.74
CA VAL A 44 -11.57 17.12 30.31
C VAL A 44 -12.70 16.12 30.06
N GLN A 45 -12.74 15.02 30.79
CA GLN A 45 -13.79 14.00 30.66
C GLN A 45 -15.18 14.58 30.94
N GLN A 46 -15.31 15.42 31.98
CA GLN A 46 -16.56 16.09 32.28
C GLN A 46 -17.00 17.09 31.21
N ALA A 47 -16.06 17.85 30.62
CA ALA A 47 -16.35 18.84 29.59
C ALA A 47 -16.86 18.21 28.27
N VAL A 48 -16.54 16.94 27.99
CA VAL A 48 -16.96 16.19 26.78
C VAL A 48 -18.40 15.67 26.92
N VAL A 49 -18.95 15.50 28.11
CA VAL A 49 -20.32 14.99 28.32
C VAL A 49 -21.37 15.94 27.76
N ASP A 50 -21.12 17.25 27.82
CA ASP A 50 -22.02 18.28 27.28
C ASP A 50 -21.24 19.32 26.45
N PRO A 51 -20.90 18.97 25.22
CA PRO A 51 -19.94 19.71 24.43
C PRO A 51 -20.52 20.99 23.85
N SER A 52 -19.75 22.08 23.96
CA SER A 52 -19.97 23.32 23.21
C SER A 52 -18.93 23.48 22.10
N GLU A 53 -19.24 24.31 21.10
CA GLU A 53 -18.29 24.63 20.01
C GLU A 53 -16.98 25.27 20.57
N ARG A 54 -17.07 25.94 21.72
CA ARG A 54 -15.94 26.54 22.43
C ARG A 54 -15.12 25.52 23.21
N THR A 55 -15.74 24.47 23.72
CA THR A 55 -15.03 23.35 24.36
C THR A 55 -14.07 22.69 23.39
N ALA A 56 -14.54 22.43 22.14
CA ALA A 56 -13.69 21.87 21.10
C ALA A 56 -12.51 22.79 20.74
N ALA A 57 -12.76 24.11 20.61
CA ALA A 57 -11.72 25.09 20.31
C ALA A 57 -10.68 25.20 21.44
N PHE A 58 -11.12 25.10 22.71
CA PHE A 58 -10.23 25.12 23.87
C PHE A 58 -9.38 23.85 23.98
N LEU A 59 -9.98 22.69 23.78
CA LEU A 59 -9.26 21.41 23.77
C LEU A 59 -8.24 21.35 22.60
N GLN A 60 -8.59 21.90 21.43
CA GLN A 60 -7.65 22.02 20.33
C GLN A 60 -6.46 22.93 20.70
N ALA A 61 -6.72 24.06 21.32
CA ALA A 61 -5.66 24.94 21.79
C ALA A 61 -4.76 24.28 22.87
N LEU A 62 -5.34 23.44 23.73
CA LEU A 62 -4.57 22.62 24.68
C LEU A 62 -3.70 21.56 23.96
N ALA A 63 -4.23 20.93 22.92
CA ALA A 63 -3.48 19.97 22.10
C ALA A 63 -2.29 20.63 21.38
N ASP A 64 -2.49 21.87 20.92
CA ASP A 64 -1.48 22.66 20.20
C ASP A 64 -0.49 23.36 21.16
N ASP A 65 -0.56 23.07 22.48
CA ASP A 65 0.21 23.75 23.56
C ASP A 65 0.05 25.29 23.52
N ALA A 66 -1.09 25.78 23.02
CA ALA A 66 -1.39 27.20 22.83
C ALA A 66 -2.23 27.81 23.97
N VAL A 67 -2.18 27.25 25.18
CA VAL A 67 -2.91 27.76 26.35
C VAL A 67 -1.94 28.17 27.43
N LYS A 68 -2.17 29.34 28.05
CA LYS A 68 -1.43 29.84 29.20
C LYS A 68 -2.38 30.17 30.34
N VAL A 69 -1.88 30.11 31.59
CA VAL A 69 -2.63 30.49 32.80
C VAL A 69 -2.05 31.79 33.35
N ALA A 70 -2.91 32.77 33.59
CA ALA A 70 -2.55 34.02 34.19
C ALA A 70 -3.68 34.52 35.10
N GLY A 71 -3.34 34.95 36.32
CA GLY A 71 -4.30 35.52 37.29
C GLY A 71 -5.48 34.58 37.60
N GLY A 72 -5.27 33.25 37.59
CA GLY A 72 -6.32 32.25 37.85
C GLY A 72 -7.31 32.09 36.68
N LYS A 73 -6.94 32.47 35.45
CA LYS A 73 -7.72 32.26 34.24
C LYS A 73 -6.89 31.55 33.18
N ALA A 74 -7.49 30.64 32.46
CA ALA A 74 -6.87 30.05 31.25
C ALA A 74 -7.16 30.94 30.04
N LEU A 75 -6.15 31.21 29.24
CA LEU A 75 -6.21 32.03 28.02
C LEU A 75 -5.63 31.25 26.84
N ILE A 76 -6.32 31.27 25.69
CA ILE A 76 -5.78 30.74 24.45
C ILE A 76 -4.84 31.80 23.85
N VAL A 77 -3.63 31.41 23.49
CA VAL A 77 -2.64 32.32 22.87
C VAL A 77 -2.61 32.12 21.37
N ARG A 78 -2.82 33.20 20.62
CA ARG A 78 -2.72 33.21 19.16
C ARG A 78 -2.10 34.54 18.73
N ASP A 79 -1.05 34.50 17.95
CA ASP A 79 -0.33 35.69 17.44
C ASP A 79 0.07 36.70 18.57
N ASP A 80 0.63 36.18 19.68
CA ASP A 80 1.02 36.92 20.89
C ASP A 80 -0.12 37.68 21.60
N LYS A 81 -1.37 37.33 21.33
CA LYS A 81 -2.55 37.84 22.01
C LYS A 81 -3.24 36.74 22.80
N GLY A 82 -3.79 37.11 23.97
CA GLY A 82 -4.66 36.23 24.74
C GLY A 82 -6.09 36.27 24.22
N ILE A 83 -6.76 35.12 24.14
CA ILE A 83 -8.20 35.01 23.83
C ILE A 83 -8.87 34.33 25.00
N ASP A 84 -9.91 34.96 25.56
CA ASP A 84 -10.72 34.36 26.59
C ASP A 84 -11.55 33.18 26.01
N PRO A 85 -11.37 31.94 26.49
CA PRO A 85 -12.05 30.77 25.94
C PRO A 85 -13.58 30.82 26.13
N VAL A 86 -14.09 31.62 27.09
CA VAL A 86 -15.52 31.74 27.40
C VAL A 86 -16.20 32.74 26.48
N THR A 87 -15.62 33.92 26.36
CA THR A 87 -16.21 35.03 25.62
C THR A 87 -15.74 35.08 24.15
N GLY A 88 -14.56 34.53 23.86
CA GLY A 88 -13.88 34.67 22.57
C GLY A 88 -13.28 36.06 22.34
N ALA A 89 -13.24 36.91 23.35
CA ALA A 89 -12.72 38.24 23.25
C ALA A 89 -11.18 38.24 23.34
N GLU A 90 -10.53 39.12 22.55
CA GLU A 90 -9.10 39.34 22.68
C GLU A 90 -8.81 40.09 23.99
N VAL A 91 -7.88 39.58 24.77
CA VAL A 91 -7.41 40.17 26.04
C VAL A 91 -5.90 40.31 25.95
N PRO A 92 -5.32 41.43 26.44
CA PRO A 92 -3.87 41.54 26.47
C PRO A 92 -3.28 40.41 27.32
N LEU A 93 -2.25 39.76 26.80
CA LEU A 93 -1.58 38.68 27.51
C LEU A 93 -0.76 39.26 28.68
N PRO A 94 -1.04 38.88 29.95
CA PRO A 94 -0.26 39.33 31.08
C PRO A 94 1.19 38.82 31.00
N ALA A 95 2.14 39.62 31.49
CA ALA A 95 3.56 39.27 31.45
C ALA A 95 3.93 38.08 32.39
N ASP A 96 3.05 37.73 33.33
CA ASP A 96 3.15 36.64 34.28
C ASP A 96 2.40 35.38 33.83
N ALA A 97 2.02 35.29 32.54
CA ALA A 97 1.32 34.10 32.01
C ALA A 97 2.27 32.88 31.95
N GLU A 98 1.91 31.83 32.65
CA GLU A 98 2.65 30.58 32.70
C GLU A 98 2.22 29.61 31.60
N ASP A 99 3.21 28.96 30.97
CA ASP A 99 2.98 27.92 29.98
C ASP A 99 2.47 26.63 30.64
N ILE A 100 1.50 25.99 30.01
CA ILE A 100 0.96 24.71 30.47
C ILE A 100 1.73 23.58 29.80
N ILE A 101 2.29 22.66 30.61
CA ILE A 101 2.95 21.46 30.11
C ILE A 101 1.95 20.32 30.12
N ASN A 102 1.67 19.76 28.93
CA ASN A 102 0.87 18.56 28.80
C ASN A 102 1.79 17.32 28.73
N ASN A 103 1.69 16.44 29.75
CA ASN A 103 2.38 15.16 29.70
C ASN A 103 1.68 14.20 28.72
N ASN A 104 2.30 13.05 28.42
CA ASN A 104 1.78 12.10 27.45
C ASN A 104 0.36 11.59 27.80
N ARG A 105 0.05 11.42 29.10
CA ARG A 105 -1.28 11.01 29.53
C ARG A 105 -2.33 12.08 29.25
N MET A 106 -2.01 13.33 29.54
CA MET A 106 -2.92 14.45 29.29
C MET A 106 -3.14 14.66 27.77
N ARG A 107 -2.09 14.51 26.96
CA ARG A 107 -2.21 14.56 25.49
C ARG A 107 -3.14 13.47 24.96
N GLY A 108 -2.97 12.21 25.42
CA GLY A 108 -3.87 11.12 25.04
C GLY A 108 -5.33 11.40 25.41
N GLU A 109 -5.60 11.95 26.61
CA GLU A 109 -6.96 12.33 27.02
C GLU A 109 -7.54 13.47 26.19
N ILE A 110 -6.75 14.49 25.87
CA ILE A 110 -7.18 15.60 25.01
C ILE A 110 -7.51 15.07 23.59
N ASP A 111 -6.65 14.25 23.01
CA ASP A 111 -6.86 13.66 21.68
C ASP A 111 -8.16 12.82 21.66
N THR A 112 -8.38 12.05 22.71
CA THR A 112 -9.59 11.23 22.82
C THR A 112 -10.85 12.06 23.09
N ALA A 113 -10.73 13.15 23.85
CA ALA A 113 -11.80 14.13 24.05
C ALA A 113 -12.20 14.80 22.73
N LEU A 114 -11.21 15.23 21.94
CA LEU A 114 -11.42 15.79 20.60
C LEU A 114 -12.07 14.77 19.66
N ALA A 115 -11.65 13.50 19.70
CA ALA A 115 -12.30 12.43 18.96
C ALA A 115 -13.76 12.26 19.40
N GLY A 116 -14.04 12.29 20.70
CA GLY A 116 -15.42 12.25 21.24
C GLY A 116 -16.32 13.37 20.70
N LEU A 117 -15.79 14.58 20.63
CA LEU A 117 -16.51 15.73 20.08
C LEU A 117 -16.72 15.63 18.57
N ALA A 118 -15.72 15.08 17.85
CA ALA A 118 -15.79 14.87 16.41
C ALA A 118 -16.90 13.88 16.01
N LEU A 119 -17.39 13.02 16.91
CA LEU A 119 -18.54 12.13 16.66
C LEU A 119 -19.82 12.88 16.29
N PHE A 120 -19.98 14.11 16.72
CA PHE A 120 -21.15 14.94 16.46
C PHE A 120 -20.92 15.96 15.32
N GLY A 121 -19.78 15.88 14.65
CA GLY A 121 -19.41 16.74 13.53
C GLY A 121 -20.27 16.49 12.28
N LYS A 122 -20.31 17.46 11.38
CA LYS A 122 -21.07 17.34 10.11
C LYS A 122 -20.39 16.42 9.09
N ASP A 123 -19.07 16.31 9.15
CA ASP A 123 -18.25 15.53 8.21
C ASP A 123 -18.26 14.03 8.58
N GLU A 124 -18.74 13.20 7.65
CA GLU A 124 -18.83 11.74 7.81
C GLU A 124 -17.44 11.10 7.97
N ALA A 125 -16.41 11.62 7.29
CA ALA A 125 -15.05 11.10 7.39
C ALA A 125 -14.44 11.36 8.78
N GLN A 126 -14.71 12.53 9.35
CA GLN A 126 -14.27 12.88 10.71
C GLN A 126 -15.00 12.03 11.75
N ARG A 127 -16.33 11.83 11.63
CA ARG A 127 -17.07 10.96 12.54
C ARG A 127 -16.59 9.51 12.50
N MET A 128 -16.28 8.99 11.30
CA MET A 128 -15.73 7.65 11.16
C MET A 128 -14.33 7.53 11.79
N ALA A 129 -13.45 8.52 11.59
CA ALA A 129 -12.12 8.54 12.21
C ALA A 129 -12.22 8.58 13.74
N ALA A 130 -13.13 9.39 14.29
CA ALA A 130 -13.40 9.49 15.72
C ALA A 130 -13.89 8.16 16.31
N ALA A 131 -14.85 7.50 15.65
CA ALA A 131 -15.36 6.20 16.09
C ALA A 131 -14.26 5.12 16.09
N LYS A 132 -13.35 5.14 15.12
CA LYS A 132 -12.17 4.24 15.08
C LYS A 132 -11.18 4.53 16.21
N ALA A 133 -10.90 5.80 16.49
CA ALA A 133 -10.00 6.20 17.59
C ALA A 133 -10.52 5.71 18.94
N LEU A 134 -11.82 5.90 19.22
CA LEU A 134 -12.46 5.44 20.44
C LEU A 134 -12.53 3.91 20.58
N THR A 135 -12.46 3.18 19.46
CA THR A 135 -12.36 1.71 19.51
C THR A 135 -10.99 1.23 20.00
N LYS A 136 -9.93 1.98 19.70
CA LYS A 136 -8.55 1.62 20.08
C LYS A 136 -8.25 1.88 21.56
N GLU A 137 -8.88 2.91 22.13
CA GLU A 137 -8.69 3.33 23.53
C GLU A 137 -10.03 3.27 24.29
N PRO A 138 -10.50 2.06 24.65
CA PRO A 138 -11.77 1.88 25.33
C PRO A 138 -11.71 2.39 26.77
N ASP A 139 -12.71 3.19 27.17
CA ASP A 139 -12.86 3.75 28.50
C ASP A 139 -14.34 3.70 28.94
N ALA A 140 -14.59 3.11 30.13
CA ALA A 140 -15.95 2.95 30.68
C ALA A 140 -16.69 4.28 30.86
N GLY A 141 -15.99 5.37 31.18
CA GLY A 141 -16.57 6.71 31.34
C GLY A 141 -17.19 7.26 30.06
N ARG A 142 -16.83 6.69 28.91
CA ARG A 142 -17.30 7.15 27.57
C ARG A 142 -18.54 6.41 27.07
N LEU A 143 -19.06 5.40 27.79
CA LEU A 143 -20.26 4.67 27.38
C LEU A 143 -21.46 5.60 27.10
N PRO A 144 -21.79 6.60 27.96
CA PRO A 144 -22.91 7.51 27.71
C PRO A 144 -22.73 8.33 26.41
N LEU A 145 -21.50 8.71 26.09
CA LEU A 145 -21.15 9.43 24.86
C LEU A 145 -21.37 8.56 23.62
N LEU A 146 -20.90 7.30 23.66
CA LEU A 146 -21.08 6.33 22.58
C LEU A 146 -22.55 5.99 22.36
N ASP A 147 -23.34 5.83 23.43
CA ASP A 147 -24.78 5.56 23.36
C ASP A 147 -25.52 6.76 22.74
N LYS A 148 -25.16 8.00 23.11
CA LYS A 148 -25.70 9.23 22.52
C LYS A 148 -25.35 9.35 21.05
N ALA A 149 -24.12 9.06 20.68
CA ALA A 149 -23.66 9.09 19.29
C ALA A 149 -24.38 8.02 18.45
N LEU A 150 -24.53 6.80 18.96
CA LEU A 150 -25.29 5.72 18.30
C LEU A 150 -26.75 6.09 18.04
N ALA A 151 -27.40 6.80 18.96
CA ALA A 151 -28.78 7.23 18.83
C ALA A 151 -28.97 8.31 17.74
N GLN A 152 -27.97 9.14 17.52
CA GLN A 152 -28.03 10.28 16.57
C GLN A 152 -27.44 9.97 15.20
N GLU A 153 -26.59 8.94 15.07
CA GLU A 153 -25.91 8.63 13.81
C GLU A 153 -26.91 8.10 12.78
N THR A 154 -26.73 8.52 11.54
CA THR A 154 -27.57 8.13 10.40
C THR A 154 -26.87 7.15 9.45
N SER A 155 -25.54 7.17 9.41
CA SER A 155 -24.74 6.31 8.56
C SER A 155 -24.60 4.91 9.16
N ASP A 156 -25.06 3.88 8.44
CA ASP A 156 -24.97 2.49 8.90
C ASP A 156 -23.52 2.02 9.13
N LYS A 157 -22.58 2.56 8.33
CA LYS A 157 -21.14 2.27 8.47
C LYS A 157 -20.58 2.80 9.78
N ILE A 158 -20.95 4.04 10.14
CA ILE A 158 -20.49 4.66 11.39
C ILE A 158 -21.18 4.02 12.59
N LYS A 159 -22.49 3.68 12.47
CA LYS A 159 -23.19 2.91 13.52
C LYS A 159 -22.50 1.60 13.83
N ALA A 160 -22.11 0.84 12.82
CA ALA A 160 -21.37 -0.40 13.00
C ALA A 160 -20.03 -0.17 13.74
N GLN A 161 -19.30 0.89 13.37
CA GLN A 161 -18.03 1.23 14.04
C GLN A 161 -18.24 1.70 15.49
N LEU A 162 -19.29 2.48 15.77
CA LEU A 162 -19.65 2.89 17.14
C LEU A 162 -20.09 1.70 17.99
N GLN A 163 -20.79 0.72 17.41
CA GLN A 163 -21.12 -0.53 18.10
C GLN A 163 -19.86 -1.31 18.50
N LEU A 164 -18.83 -1.31 17.64
CA LEU A 164 -17.53 -1.91 17.97
C LEU A 164 -16.81 -1.13 19.08
N ALA A 165 -16.82 0.20 19.03
CA ALA A 165 -16.24 1.02 20.09
C ALA A 165 -16.94 0.78 21.44
N ARG A 166 -18.29 0.70 21.42
CA ARG A 166 -19.08 0.35 22.60
C ARG A 166 -18.76 -1.06 23.13
N ALA A 167 -18.64 -2.03 22.23
CA ALA A 167 -18.27 -3.39 22.62
C ALA A 167 -16.85 -3.44 23.20
N ALA A 168 -15.88 -2.72 22.63
CA ALA A 168 -14.54 -2.61 23.16
C ALA A 168 -14.55 -2.07 24.60
N THR A 169 -15.33 -1.03 24.84
CA THR A 169 -15.50 -0.43 26.18
C THR A 169 -16.16 -1.40 27.17
N LEU A 170 -17.17 -2.17 26.74
CA LEU A 170 -17.88 -3.15 27.59
C LEU A 170 -17.04 -4.38 27.95
N LEU A 171 -15.90 -4.63 27.28
CA LEU A 171 -14.95 -5.66 27.71
C LEU A 171 -14.40 -5.42 29.14
N GLY A 172 -14.36 -4.15 29.56
CA GLY A 172 -13.96 -3.76 30.93
C GLY A 172 -15.08 -3.75 31.96
N SER A 173 -16.33 -4.10 31.58
CA SER A 173 -17.48 -4.07 32.51
C SER A 173 -17.34 -5.10 33.61
N ASP A 174 -17.88 -4.76 34.81
CA ASP A 174 -17.98 -5.68 35.94
C ASP A 174 -18.95 -6.85 35.67
N ASP A 175 -19.94 -6.64 34.80
CA ASP A 175 -20.93 -7.66 34.43
C ASP A 175 -20.37 -8.67 33.41
N ALA A 176 -20.28 -9.94 33.84
CA ALA A 176 -19.81 -11.04 33.00
C ALA A 176 -20.66 -11.25 31.71
N ALA A 177 -21.98 -10.99 31.78
CA ALA A 177 -22.84 -11.13 30.61
C ALA A 177 -22.54 -10.05 29.55
N GLN A 178 -22.28 -8.82 29.99
CA GLN A 178 -21.87 -7.74 29.09
C GLN A 178 -20.51 -8.02 28.45
N ARG A 179 -19.53 -8.54 29.22
CA ARG A 179 -18.22 -8.92 28.67
C ARG A 179 -18.33 -10.02 27.62
N MET A 180 -19.17 -11.05 27.85
CA MET A 180 -19.41 -12.10 26.86
C MET A 180 -20.07 -11.56 25.57
N ALA A 181 -21.10 -10.71 25.71
CA ALA A 181 -21.76 -10.08 24.58
C ALA A 181 -20.79 -9.16 23.80
N ALA A 182 -19.94 -8.43 24.50
CA ALA A 182 -18.90 -7.60 23.91
C ALA A 182 -17.88 -8.42 23.11
N ALA A 183 -17.41 -9.55 23.67
CA ALA A 183 -16.51 -10.47 22.97
C ALA A 183 -17.11 -11.01 21.67
N GLN A 184 -18.40 -11.38 21.72
CA GLN A 184 -19.12 -11.86 20.55
C GLN A 184 -19.31 -10.77 19.49
N ALA A 185 -19.65 -9.54 19.89
CA ALA A 185 -19.77 -8.41 18.97
C ALA A 185 -18.43 -8.07 18.29
N LEU A 186 -17.35 -8.10 19.04
CA LEU A 186 -16.00 -7.83 18.53
C LEU A 186 -15.48 -8.93 17.61
N SER A 187 -15.92 -10.18 17.76
CA SER A 187 -15.52 -11.27 16.87
C SER A 187 -15.94 -11.05 15.41
N ALA A 188 -16.96 -10.22 15.16
CA ALA A 188 -17.39 -9.84 13.82
C ALA A 188 -16.46 -8.79 13.16
N SER A 189 -15.59 -8.13 13.93
CA SER A 189 -14.67 -7.10 13.45
C SER A 189 -13.28 -7.69 13.25
N ALA A 190 -12.99 -8.22 12.06
CA ALA A 190 -11.70 -8.82 11.73
C ALA A 190 -10.60 -7.77 11.54
N THR A 191 -10.23 -7.03 12.60
CA THR A 191 -9.11 -6.08 12.57
C THR A 191 -7.99 -6.51 13.53
N PRO A 192 -6.72 -6.16 13.21
CA PRO A 192 -5.60 -6.41 14.12
C PRO A 192 -5.77 -5.73 15.50
N ASP A 193 -6.36 -4.53 15.52
CA ASP A 193 -6.61 -3.78 16.76
C ASP A 193 -7.60 -4.54 17.67
N THR A 194 -8.68 -5.09 17.11
CA THR A 194 -9.63 -5.93 17.87
C THR A 194 -8.99 -7.19 18.43
N ARG A 195 -8.09 -7.81 17.66
CA ARG A 195 -7.31 -8.97 18.12
C ARG A 195 -6.45 -8.63 19.34
N LEU A 196 -5.79 -7.47 19.32
CA LEU A 196 -4.98 -7.00 20.43
C LEU A 196 -5.82 -6.82 21.68
N LEU A 197 -6.95 -6.09 21.59
CA LEU A 197 -7.89 -5.86 22.71
C LEU A 197 -8.41 -7.18 23.33
N LEU A 198 -8.80 -8.14 22.49
CA LEU A 198 -9.27 -9.45 22.98
C LEU A 198 -8.15 -10.24 23.66
N ASN A 199 -6.92 -10.21 23.15
CA ASN A 199 -5.76 -10.87 23.75
C ASN A 199 -5.41 -10.28 25.11
N GLU A 200 -5.37 -8.94 25.23
CA GLU A 200 -5.13 -8.25 26.48
C GLU A 200 -6.19 -8.63 27.52
N ARG A 201 -7.47 -8.69 27.10
CA ARG A 201 -8.54 -9.07 28.02
C ARG A 201 -8.45 -10.53 28.46
N VAL A 202 -8.13 -11.47 27.58
CA VAL A 202 -7.94 -12.90 27.92
C VAL A 202 -6.84 -13.08 28.97
N ALA A 203 -5.80 -12.23 28.94
CA ALA A 203 -4.68 -12.32 29.88
C ALA A 203 -5.08 -11.96 31.33
N VAL A 204 -6.05 -11.05 31.50
CA VAL A 204 -6.49 -10.55 32.81
C VAL A 204 -7.86 -11.08 33.26
N GLU A 205 -8.57 -11.86 32.42
CA GLU A 205 -9.92 -12.37 32.75
C GLU A 205 -9.85 -13.56 33.69
N GLU A 206 -10.56 -13.45 34.81
CA GLU A 206 -10.63 -14.48 35.86
C GLU A 206 -11.83 -15.42 35.67
N ASP A 207 -12.95 -14.93 35.10
CA ASP A 207 -14.13 -15.75 34.88
C ASP A 207 -13.90 -16.77 33.76
N ALA A 208 -13.96 -18.05 34.08
CA ALA A 208 -13.71 -19.13 33.14
C ALA A 208 -14.68 -19.16 31.93
N LYS A 209 -15.95 -18.72 32.13
CA LYS A 209 -16.94 -18.67 31.03
C LYS A 209 -16.66 -17.50 30.10
N VAL A 210 -16.35 -16.35 30.65
CA VAL A 210 -15.96 -15.16 29.84
C VAL A 210 -14.67 -15.42 29.10
N LYS A 211 -13.68 -16.04 29.76
CA LYS A 211 -12.40 -16.42 29.14
C LYS A 211 -12.59 -17.39 27.97
N ALA A 212 -13.48 -18.39 28.13
CA ALA A 212 -13.81 -19.30 27.02
C ALA A 212 -14.49 -18.57 25.85
N ALA A 213 -15.40 -17.63 26.12
CA ALA A 213 -16.05 -16.81 25.10
C ALA A 213 -15.04 -15.91 24.36
N LEU A 214 -14.11 -15.26 25.07
CA LEU A 214 -13.04 -14.46 24.49
C LEU A 214 -12.11 -15.29 23.60
N GLN A 215 -11.74 -16.51 24.05
CA GLN A 215 -10.92 -17.42 23.24
C GLN A 215 -11.66 -17.90 21.98
N ALA A 216 -12.97 -18.15 22.07
CA ALA A 216 -13.79 -18.50 20.92
C ALA A 216 -13.87 -17.33 19.92
N ALA A 217 -14.07 -16.10 20.41
CA ALA A 217 -14.06 -14.89 19.61
C ALA A 217 -12.70 -14.69 18.90
N LEU A 218 -11.59 -14.89 19.61
CA LEU A 218 -10.23 -14.82 19.03
C LEU A 218 -10.02 -15.85 17.93
N ARG A 219 -10.47 -17.10 18.10
CA ARG A 219 -10.34 -18.12 17.03
C ARG A 219 -11.09 -17.71 15.78
N THR A 220 -12.33 -17.24 15.92
CA THR A 220 -13.12 -16.78 14.77
C THR A 220 -12.44 -15.61 14.06
N LEU A 221 -11.88 -14.70 14.82
CA LEU A 221 -11.17 -13.53 14.31
C LEU A 221 -9.85 -13.92 13.63
N ASP A 222 -9.07 -14.83 14.24
CA ASP A 222 -7.82 -15.35 13.66
C ASP A 222 -8.08 -16.07 12.34
N ASP A 223 -9.16 -16.85 12.23
CA ASP A 223 -9.55 -17.50 10.97
C ASP A 223 -9.89 -16.49 9.87
N GLN A 224 -10.60 -15.41 10.22
CA GLN A 224 -10.94 -14.34 9.28
C GLN A 224 -9.70 -13.56 8.85
N LEU A 225 -8.80 -13.22 9.78
CA LEU A 225 -7.53 -12.54 9.49
C LEU A 225 -6.63 -13.41 8.61
N ALA A 226 -6.52 -14.71 8.88
CA ALA A 226 -5.75 -15.66 8.09
C ALA A 226 -6.23 -15.74 6.63
N TRP A 227 -7.54 -15.62 6.39
CA TRP A 227 -8.06 -15.52 5.03
C TRP A 227 -7.60 -14.26 4.31
N GLY A 228 -7.66 -13.11 4.97
CA GLY A 228 -7.14 -11.86 4.42
C GLY A 228 -5.65 -11.92 4.11
N GLU A 229 -4.85 -12.52 5.00
CA GLU A 229 -3.41 -12.73 4.78
C GLU A 229 -3.13 -13.64 3.58
N ARG A 230 -3.86 -14.76 3.45
CA ARG A 230 -3.73 -15.68 2.30
C ARG A 230 -4.10 -15.01 0.97
N LEU A 231 -5.20 -14.25 0.95
CA LEU A 231 -5.60 -13.49 -0.24
C LEU A 231 -4.59 -12.38 -0.56
N GLY A 232 -4.05 -11.72 0.46
CA GLY A 232 -2.98 -10.73 0.31
C GLY A 232 -1.70 -11.33 -0.26
N ALA A 233 -1.30 -12.51 0.22
CA ALA A 233 -0.16 -13.25 -0.30
C ALA A 233 -0.39 -13.67 -1.76
N ALA A 234 -1.58 -14.18 -2.10
CA ALA A 234 -1.94 -14.54 -3.47
C ALA A 234 -1.90 -13.32 -4.40
N PHE A 235 -2.50 -12.19 -4.00
CA PHE A 235 -2.47 -10.94 -4.77
C PHE A 235 -1.04 -10.43 -4.96
N SER A 236 -0.24 -10.41 -3.88
CA SER A 236 1.17 -10.00 -3.94
C SER A 236 1.98 -10.95 -4.84
N GLY A 237 1.66 -12.24 -4.81
CA GLY A 237 2.24 -13.26 -5.69
C GLY A 237 1.89 -13.04 -7.16
N ILE A 238 0.64 -12.70 -7.47
CA ILE A 238 0.20 -12.36 -8.83
C ILE A 238 0.91 -11.09 -9.31
N SER A 239 1.03 -10.06 -8.46
CA SER A 239 1.74 -8.83 -8.79
C SER A 239 3.23 -9.09 -9.08
N LEU A 240 3.92 -9.87 -8.23
CA LEU A 240 5.30 -10.28 -8.47
C LEU A 240 5.41 -11.13 -9.74
N GLY A 241 4.51 -12.11 -9.91
CA GLY A 241 4.44 -12.94 -11.10
C GLY A 241 4.22 -12.15 -12.38
N SER A 242 3.47 -11.05 -12.33
CA SER A 242 3.27 -10.15 -13.48
C SER A 242 4.55 -9.43 -13.89
N ILE A 243 5.36 -9.00 -12.94
CA ILE A 243 6.68 -8.40 -13.22
C ILE A 243 7.62 -9.47 -13.78
N LEU A 244 7.69 -10.65 -13.14
CA LEU A 244 8.49 -11.78 -13.64
C LEU A 244 8.06 -12.21 -15.03
N LEU A 245 6.75 -12.17 -15.34
CA LEU A 245 6.22 -12.45 -16.65
C LEU A 245 6.77 -11.50 -17.71
N LEU A 246 6.79 -10.20 -17.45
CA LEU A 246 7.33 -9.20 -18.38
C LEU A 246 8.81 -9.46 -18.67
N VAL A 247 9.63 -9.67 -17.63
CA VAL A 247 11.05 -9.98 -17.79
C VAL A 247 11.24 -11.28 -18.57
N ALA A 248 10.52 -12.33 -18.16
CA ALA A 248 10.61 -13.66 -18.75
C ALA A 248 10.10 -13.71 -20.20
N LEU A 249 9.07 -12.90 -20.56
CA LEU A 249 8.61 -12.78 -21.95
C LEU A 249 9.72 -12.26 -22.86
N GLY A 250 10.42 -11.21 -22.45
CA GLY A 250 11.57 -10.69 -23.19
C GLY A 250 12.67 -11.74 -23.35
N LEU A 251 13.00 -12.44 -22.28
CA LEU A 251 13.99 -13.50 -22.27
C LEU A 251 13.55 -14.73 -23.11
N ALA A 252 12.27 -15.11 -23.03
CA ALA A 252 11.72 -16.24 -23.79
C ALA A 252 11.80 -16.01 -25.31
N ILE A 253 11.68 -14.76 -25.75
CA ILE A 253 11.84 -14.40 -27.18
C ILE A 253 13.31 -14.52 -27.57
N THR A 254 14.22 -13.91 -26.85
CA THR A 254 15.65 -13.90 -27.18
C THR A 254 16.26 -15.30 -27.07
N TYR A 255 15.98 -16.01 -25.99
CA TYR A 255 16.46 -17.38 -25.81
C TYR A 255 15.76 -18.38 -26.74
N GLY A 256 14.45 -18.26 -26.92
CA GLY A 256 13.68 -19.14 -27.80
C GLY A 256 14.05 -19.03 -29.27
N LEU A 257 14.43 -17.83 -29.74
CA LEU A 257 14.80 -17.58 -31.13
C LEU A 257 16.27 -17.94 -31.44
N MET A 258 17.18 -17.50 -30.58
CA MET A 258 18.61 -17.56 -30.85
C MET A 258 19.33 -18.70 -30.12
N GLY A 259 18.69 -19.32 -29.10
CA GLY A 259 19.32 -20.31 -28.27
C GLY A 259 20.43 -19.74 -27.36
N VAL A 260 20.46 -18.43 -27.20
CA VAL A 260 21.51 -17.70 -26.49
C VAL A 260 21.06 -17.39 -25.07
N ILE A 261 21.84 -17.81 -24.08
CA ILE A 261 21.66 -17.44 -22.68
C ILE A 261 22.24 -16.03 -22.51
N ASN A 262 21.37 -15.04 -22.33
CA ASN A 262 21.77 -13.65 -22.16
C ASN A 262 21.69 -13.23 -20.68
N MET A 263 22.85 -13.20 -19.98
CA MET A 263 22.92 -12.73 -18.62
C MET A 263 22.72 -11.21 -18.48
N ALA A 264 23.00 -10.44 -19.54
CA ALA A 264 22.80 -8.98 -19.55
C ALA A 264 21.30 -8.58 -19.70
N HIS A 265 20.39 -9.54 -19.83
CA HIS A 265 18.95 -9.24 -19.96
C HIS A 265 18.38 -8.51 -18.72
N GLY A 266 18.88 -8.84 -17.52
CA GLY A 266 18.53 -8.11 -16.32
C GLY A 266 18.94 -6.64 -16.36
N GLU A 267 20.10 -6.33 -16.94
CA GLU A 267 20.59 -4.96 -17.07
C GLU A 267 19.77 -4.14 -18.08
N LEU A 268 19.16 -4.79 -19.07
CA LEU A 268 18.20 -4.12 -19.97
C LEU A 268 16.93 -3.69 -19.21
N MET A 269 16.52 -4.47 -18.22
CA MET A 269 15.45 -4.09 -17.29
C MET A 269 15.88 -2.90 -16.42
N MET A 270 17.09 -2.92 -15.87
CA MET A 270 17.66 -1.80 -15.13
C MET A 270 17.66 -0.51 -15.96
N ILE A 271 18.09 -0.58 -17.23
CA ILE A 271 18.09 0.58 -18.15
C ILE A 271 16.70 1.15 -18.32
N GLY A 272 15.66 0.31 -18.45
CA GLY A 272 14.27 0.76 -18.51
C GLY A 272 13.79 1.45 -17.24
N ALA A 273 14.20 0.96 -16.07
CA ALA A 273 13.90 1.57 -14.78
C ALA A 273 14.58 2.96 -14.63
N TYR A 274 15.86 3.07 -15.00
CA TYR A 274 16.56 4.36 -15.01
C TYR A 274 16.04 5.33 -16.07
N ALA A 275 15.59 4.84 -17.22
CA ALA A 275 14.91 5.67 -18.21
C ALA A 275 13.62 6.29 -17.62
N THR A 276 12.87 5.50 -16.85
CA THR A 276 11.68 5.99 -16.14
C THR A 276 12.04 7.06 -15.11
N TYR A 277 13.12 6.86 -14.33
CA TYR A 277 13.63 7.85 -13.39
C TYR A 277 14.03 9.16 -14.07
N VAL A 278 14.73 9.10 -15.20
CA VAL A 278 15.12 10.29 -15.98
C VAL A 278 13.88 11.04 -16.48
N VAL A 279 12.89 10.33 -17.03
CA VAL A 279 11.64 10.93 -17.50
C VAL A 279 10.92 11.62 -16.35
N GLN A 280 10.82 10.99 -15.19
CA GLN A 280 10.25 11.60 -14.00
C GLN A 280 10.96 12.92 -13.64
N GLY A 281 12.30 12.91 -13.59
CA GLY A 281 13.09 14.11 -13.29
C GLY A 281 12.89 15.24 -14.31
N VAL A 282 12.71 14.90 -15.59
CA VAL A 282 12.36 15.88 -16.64
C VAL A 282 10.98 16.49 -16.37
N PHE A 283 9.97 15.66 -16.02
CA PHE A 283 8.63 16.15 -15.73
C PHE A 283 8.61 17.01 -14.46
N GLN A 284 9.30 16.60 -13.39
CA GLN A 284 9.41 17.40 -12.16
C GLN A 284 10.00 18.79 -12.43
N LYS A 285 11.04 18.87 -13.28
CA LYS A 285 11.76 20.12 -13.55
C LYS A 285 11.04 21.02 -14.55
N PHE A 286 10.49 20.47 -15.65
CA PHE A 286 9.99 21.26 -16.78
C PHE A 286 8.46 21.26 -16.89
N PHE A 287 7.77 20.25 -16.35
CA PHE A 287 6.32 20.10 -16.47
C PHE A 287 5.65 19.69 -15.15
N PRO A 288 5.84 20.46 -14.05
CA PRO A 288 5.33 20.07 -12.72
C PRO A 288 3.80 19.90 -12.71
N GLY A 289 3.05 20.69 -13.49
CA GLY A 289 1.58 20.58 -13.61
C GLY A 289 1.10 19.32 -14.39
N ALA A 290 1.98 18.63 -15.09
CA ALA A 290 1.69 17.41 -15.84
C ALA A 290 2.39 16.19 -15.25
N PHE A 291 2.85 16.26 -14.00
CA PHE A 291 3.61 15.21 -13.34
C PHE A 291 2.88 13.87 -13.35
N ASP A 292 1.58 13.86 -13.13
CA ASP A 292 0.78 12.63 -13.12
C ASP A 292 0.78 11.84 -14.44
N TRP A 293 1.21 12.46 -15.54
CA TRP A 293 1.27 11.86 -16.87
C TRP A 293 2.67 11.38 -17.27
N TYR A 294 3.70 11.58 -16.41
CA TYR A 294 5.08 11.18 -16.76
C TYR A 294 5.19 9.71 -17.13
N LEU A 295 4.41 8.84 -16.47
CA LEU A 295 4.45 7.40 -16.69
C LEU A 295 4.02 7.02 -18.12
N VAL A 296 3.06 7.75 -18.71
CA VAL A 296 2.62 7.53 -20.09
C VAL A 296 3.75 7.81 -21.08
N ALA A 297 4.60 8.81 -20.80
CA ALA A 297 5.80 9.09 -21.59
C ALA A 297 6.96 8.12 -21.26
N ALA A 298 7.07 7.70 -19.97
CA ALA A 298 8.12 6.80 -19.52
C ALA A 298 8.00 5.40 -20.15
N VAL A 299 6.79 4.86 -20.31
CA VAL A 299 6.57 3.53 -20.92
C VAL A 299 7.20 3.39 -22.31
N PRO A 300 6.88 4.22 -23.31
CA PRO A 300 7.52 4.11 -24.62
C PRO A 300 9.02 4.42 -24.60
N LEU A 301 9.47 5.35 -23.75
CA LEU A 301 10.89 5.69 -23.64
C LEU A 301 11.69 4.56 -22.98
N ALA A 302 11.19 3.92 -21.92
CA ALA A 302 11.80 2.74 -21.32
C ALA A 302 11.92 1.57 -22.32
N PHE A 303 10.87 1.35 -23.12
CA PHE A 303 10.93 0.36 -24.20
C PHE A 303 12.00 0.71 -25.25
N LEU A 304 12.00 1.93 -25.77
CA LEU A 304 12.89 2.36 -26.84
C LEU A 304 14.37 2.39 -26.41
N THR A 305 14.67 2.89 -25.22
CA THR A 305 16.05 2.93 -24.71
C THR A 305 16.61 1.53 -24.51
N SER A 306 15.85 0.63 -23.87
CA SER A 306 16.28 -0.76 -23.68
C SER A 306 16.36 -1.53 -25.01
N ALA A 307 15.43 -1.30 -25.93
CA ALA A 307 15.45 -1.89 -27.27
C ALA A 307 16.67 -1.42 -28.08
N LEU A 308 17.01 -0.13 -28.00
CA LEU A 308 18.18 0.43 -28.67
C LEU A 308 19.47 -0.18 -28.12
N VAL A 309 19.65 -0.21 -26.81
CA VAL A 309 20.82 -0.83 -26.17
C VAL A 309 20.90 -2.32 -26.56
N GLY A 310 19.77 -3.03 -26.50
CA GLY A 310 19.72 -4.43 -26.94
C GLY A 310 20.13 -4.60 -28.42
N ALA A 311 19.64 -3.76 -29.33
CA ALA A 311 20.03 -3.80 -30.75
C ALA A 311 21.53 -3.55 -30.93
N VAL A 312 22.11 -2.62 -30.16
CA VAL A 312 23.56 -2.34 -30.19
C VAL A 312 24.35 -3.55 -29.69
N LEU A 313 23.92 -4.18 -28.58
CA LEU A 313 24.58 -5.37 -28.05
C LEU A 313 24.50 -6.56 -28.98
N GLU A 314 23.36 -6.77 -29.65
CA GLU A 314 23.22 -7.85 -30.64
C GLU A 314 24.17 -7.65 -31.81
N ARG A 315 24.17 -6.46 -32.41
CA ARG A 315 25.01 -6.16 -33.58
C ARG A 315 26.50 -6.09 -33.27
N GLY A 316 26.85 -5.55 -32.10
CA GLY A 316 28.24 -5.32 -31.70
C GLY A 316 28.94 -6.58 -31.17
N VAL A 317 28.23 -7.45 -30.46
CA VAL A 317 28.85 -8.57 -29.75
C VAL A 317 28.16 -9.90 -30.04
N LEU A 318 26.84 -10.03 -29.77
CA LEU A 318 26.18 -11.34 -29.76
C LEU A 318 26.15 -12.02 -31.12
N ARG A 319 26.04 -11.26 -32.17
CA ARG A 319 26.05 -11.74 -33.53
C ARG A 319 27.26 -12.62 -33.87
N PHE A 320 28.42 -12.34 -33.28
CA PHE A 320 29.67 -13.08 -33.53
C PHE A 320 29.80 -14.34 -32.66
N LEU A 321 28.90 -14.50 -31.70
CA LEU A 321 28.92 -15.58 -30.72
C LEU A 321 27.82 -16.61 -30.93
N TYR A 322 27.02 -16.51 -32.00
CA TYR A 322 25.97 -17.48 -32.30
C TYR A 322 26.53 -18.89 -32.46
N GLY A 323 25.85 -19.87 -31.83
CA GLY A 323 26.29 -21.26 -31.83
C GLY A 323 27.37 -21.61 -30.82
N ARG A 324 27.79 -20.66 -29.96
CA ARG A 324 28.79 -20.84 -28.92
C ARG A 324 28.23 -20.48 -27.52
N PRO A 325 27.45 -21.37 -26.89
CA PRO A 325 26.66 -21.02 -25.71
C PRO A 325 27.52 -20.61 -24.51
N LEU A 326 28.68 -21.24 -24.26
CA LEU A 326 29.56 -20.89 -23.14
C LEU A 326 30.25 -19.53 -23.33
N GLU A 327 30.72 -19.24 -24.54
CA GLU A 327 31.37 -17.96 -24.87
C GLU A 327 30.33 -16.83 -24.76
N THR A 328 29.10 -17.05 -25.22
CA THR A 328 28.01 -16.09 -25.12
C THR A 328 27.62 -15.80 -23.66
N LEU A 329 27.56 -16.82 -22.83
CA LEU A 329 27.27 -16.67 -21.41
C LEU A 329 28.33 -15.80 -20.71
N LEU A 330 29.63 -16.06 -20.95
CA LEU A 330 30.73 -15.27 -20.40
C LEU A 330 30.73 -13.83 -20.91
N ALA A 331 30.54 -13.65 -22.23
CA ALA A 331 30.50 -12.32 -22.83
C ALA A 331 29.34 -11.49 -22.29
N THR A 332 28.13 -12.07 -22.20
CA THR A 332 26.96 -11.37 -21.68
C THR A 332 27.07 -11.07 -20.19
N TRP A 333 27.74 -11.93 -19.42
CA TRP A 333 28.05 -11.64 -18.02
C TRP A 333 29.03 -10.45 -17.90
N GLY A 334 30.10 -10.43 -18.69
CA GLY A 334 31.00 -9.28 -18.75
C GLY A 334 30.30 -7.98 -19.16
N ILE A 335 29.40 -8.04 -20.17
CA ILE A 335 28.59 -6.90 -20.59
C ILE A 335 27.68 -6.43 -19.45
N SER A 336 27.07 -7.35 -18.68
CA SER A 336 26.26 -7.02 -17.51
C SER A 336 27.04 -6.17 -16.52
N LEU A 337 28.27 -6.57 -16.18
CA LEU A 337 29.14 -5.81 -15.28
C LEU A 337 29.48 -4.42 -15.84
N VAL A 338 29.74 -4.31 -17.15
CA VAL A 338 30.03 -3.02 -17.79
C VAL A 338 28.81 -2.11 -17.74
N LEU A 339 27.61 -2.61 -18.06
CA LEU A 339 26.37 -1.82 -18.02
C LEU A 339 26.05 -1.36 -16.60
N MET A 340 26.19 -2.25 -15.61
CA MET A 340 26.00 -1.91 -14.21
C MET A 340 26.97 -0.82 -13.76
N GLN A 341 28.27 -0.95 -14.11
CA GLN A 341 29.28 0.05 -13.76
C GLN A 341 29.04 1.39 -14.48
N LEU A 342 28.58 1.35 -15.72
CA LEU A 342 28.21 2.55 -16.48
C LEU A 342 27.07 3.31 -15.78
N VAL A 343 26.03 2.61 -15.36
CA VAL A 343 24.91 3.20 -14.62
C VAL A 343 25.37 3.76 -13.27
N ARG A 344 26.24 3.05 -12.54
CA ARG A 344 26.84 3.58 -11.30
C ARG A 344 27.63 4.87 -11.52
N SER A 345 28.34 4.95 -12.64
CA SER A 345 29.12 6.16 -12.95
C SER A 345 28.25 7.36 -13.33
N LEU A 346 27.07 7.11 -13.95
CA LEU A 346 26.16 8.16 -14.41
C LEU A 346 25.20 8.64 -13.29
N PHE A 347 24.66 7.72 -12.49
CA PHE A 347 23.59 7.99 -11.51
C PHE A 347 24.04 7.82 -10.06
N GLY A 348 25.25 7.28 -9.82
CA GLY A 348 25.75 6.95 -8.50
C GLY A 348 25.46 5.50 -8.09
N ALA A 349 26.00 5.12 -6.93
CA ALA A 349 25.86 3.76 -6.39
C ALA A 349 24.59 3.58 -5.52
N GLN A 350 23.94 4.68 -5.16
CA GLN A 350 22.75 4.68 -4.30
C GLN A 350 21.48 4.34 -5.08
N ASN A 351 20.55 3.68 -4.41
CA ASN A 351 19.23 3.44 -4.99
C ASN A 351 18.45 4.75 -5.08
N VAL A 352 17.78 4.98 -6.19
CA VAL A 352 16.92 6.13 -6.44
C VAL A 352 15.45 5.72 -6.35
N GLY A 353 14.63 6.57 -5.74
CA GLY A 353 13.19 6.39 -5.67
C GLY A 353 12.50 6.97 -6.90
N VAL A 354 11.48 6.27 -7.37
CA VAL A 354 10.54 6.77 -8.38
C VAL A 354 9.19 6.97 -7.72
N GLU A 355 8.67 8.20 -7.76
CA GLU A 355 7.41 8.56 -7.14
C GLU A 355 6.23 8.11 -8.00
N ASN A 356 5.23 7.50 -7.38
CA ASN A 356 4.02 7.12 -8.08
C ASN A 356 3.18 8.37 -8.43
N PRO A 357 2.54 8.40 -9.62
CA PRO A 357 1.52 9.41 -9.92
C PRO A 357 0.38 9.40 -8.89
N ALA A 358 -0.28 10.54 -8.67
CA ALA A 358 -1.35 10.65 -7.67
C ALA A 358 -2.49 9.64 -7.89
N TRP A 359 -2.85 9.35 -9.16
CA TRP A 359 -3.89 8.36 -9.50
C TRP A 359 -3.50 6.90 -9.23
N MET A 360 -2.21 6.59 -8.99
CA MET A 360 -1.73 5.26 -8.56
C MET A 360 -1.53 5.17 -7.05
N SER A 361 -1.69 6.28 -6.31
CA SER A 361 -1.54 6.33 -4.86
C SER A 361 -2.78 5.78 -4.16
N GLY A 362 -2.60 5.15 -3.00
CA GLY A 362 -3.69 4.53 -2.25
C GLY A 362 -4.01 3.10 -2.69
N GLY A 363 -5.23 2.65 -2.37
CA GLY A 363 -5.66 1.29 -2.68
C GLY A 363 -7.13 1.05 -2.38
N VAL A 364 -7.65 -0.08 -2.84
CA VAL A 364 -8.99 -0.57 -2.54
C VAL A 364 -8.94 -1.47 -1.32
N GLN A 365 -9.65 -1.11 -0.27
CA GLN A 365 -9.84 -1.97 0.89
C GLN A 365 -10.91 -3.03 0.56
N VAL A 366 -10.48 -4.28 0.43
CA VAL A 366 -11.35 -5.42 0.12
C VAL A 366 -11.84 -6.11 1.38
N LEU A 367 -10.93 -6.27 2.35
CA LEU A 367 -11.21 -6.77 3.70
C LEU A 367 -10.64 -5.78 4.72
N SER A 368 -11.04 -5.90 5.97
CA SER A 368 -10.54 -5.04 7.05
C SER A 368 -9.02 -5.06 7.22
N ASN A 369 -8.40 -6.21 6.93
CA ASN A 369 -6.95 -6.42 6.98
C ASN A 369 -6.29 -6.53 5.58
N LEU A 370 -7.04 -6.31 4.49
CA LEU A 370 -6.51 -6.42 3.12
C LEU A 370 -6.85 -5.19 2.30
N THR A 371 -5.82 -4.42 2.00
CA THR A 371 -5.88 -3.31 1.04
C THR A 371 -5.06 -3.68 -0.20
N LEU A 372 -5.67 -3.57 -1.38
CA LEU A 372 -5.01 -3.81 -2.67
C LEU A 372 -4.48 -2.48 -3.21
N PRO A 373 -3.15 -2.25 -3.24
CA PRO A 373 -2.58 -1.00 -3.74
C PRO A 373 -2.86 -0.81 -5.24
N TYR A 374 -3.24 0.40 -5.64
CA TYR A 374 -3.53 0.73 -7.04
C TYR A 374 -2.34 0.51 -7.96
N ASN A 375 -1.11 0.85 -7.53
CA ASN A 375 0.10 0.63 -8.32
C ASN A 375 0.25 -0.84 -8.75
N ARG A 376 -0.02 -1.81 -7.86
CA ARG A 376 0.06 -3.24 -8.19
C ARG A 376 -1.06 -3.69 -9.12
N LEU A 377 -2.28 -3.16 -8.98
CA LEU A 377 -3.39 -3.43 -9.90
C LEU A 377 -3.06 -2.94 -11.31
N VAL A 378 -2.51 -1.73 -11.43
CA VAL A 378 -2.08 -1.16 -12.71
C VAL A 378 -0.97 -2.00 -13.35
N ILE A 379 0.02 -2.47 -12.58
CA ILE A 379 1.10 -3.34 -13.08
C ILE A 379 0.55 -4.67 -13.62
N ILE A 380 -0.40 -5.29 -12.93
CA ILE A 380 -1.06 -6.52 -13.42
C ILE A 380 -1.77 -6.24 -14.75
N GLY A 381 -2.56 -5.16 -14.81
CA GLY A 381 -3.24 -4.74 -16.05
C GLY A 381 -2.25 -4.44 -17.18
N PHE A 382 -1.16 -3.76 -16.88
CA PHE A 382 -0.09 -3.45 -17.82
C PHE A 382 0.59 -4.72 -18.36
N ALA A 383 0.92 -5.68 -17.49
CA ALA A 383 1.52 -6.95 -17.89
C ALA A 383 0.58 -7.75 -18.81
N ILE A 384 -0.72 -7.76 -18.53
CA ILE A 384 -1.74 -8.38 -19.42
C ILE A 384 -1.78 -7.66 -20.76
N ALA A 385 -1.74 -6.33 -20.80
CA ALA A 385 -1.74 -5.55 -22.04
C ALA A 385 -0.50 -5.84 -22.89
N VAL A 386 0.68 -5.89 -22.27
CA VAL A 386 1.95 -6.25 -22.97
C VAL A 386 1.89 -7.69 -23.48
N LEU A 387 1.38 -8.64 -22.68
CA LEU A 387 1.21 -10.03 -23.10
C LEU A 387 0.27 -10.16 -24.32
N MET A 388 -0.86 -9.46 -24.30
CA MET A 388 -1.81 -9.44 -25.42
C MET A 388 -1.18 -8.80 -26.66
N GLY A 389 -0.45 -7.68 -26.49
CA GLY A 389 0.28 -7.01 -27.58
C GLY A 389 1.33 -7.93 -28.19
N MET A 390 2.08 -8.66 -27.37
CA MET A 390 3.05 -9.65 -27.83
C MET A 390 2.41 -10.84 -28.53
N GLY A 391 1.33 -11.37 -27.97
CA GLY A 391 0.56 -12.44 -28.60
C GLY A 391 0.05 -12.04 -29.99
N TYR A 392 -0.47 -10.81 -30.11
CA TYR A 392 -0.89 -10.25 -31.40
C TYR A 392 0.28 -10.07 -32.36
N LEU A 393 1.40 -9.49 -31.90
CA LEU A 393 2.59 -9.24 -32.69
C LEU A 393 3.17 -10.55 -33.25
N ILE A 394 3.36 -11.57 -32.42
CA ILE A 394 3.90 -12.86 -32.82
C ILE A 394 2.87 -13.67 -33.62
N GLY A 395 1.58 -13.61 -33.31
CA GLY A 395 0.53 -14.41 -33.91
C GLY A 395 0.05 -13.87 -35.25
N ARG A 396 -0.04 -12.54 -35.42
CA ARG A 396 -0.76 -11.91 -36.56
C ARG A 396 0.10 -11.04 -37.45
N THR A 397 1.39 -10.73 -37.12
CA THR A 397 2.22 -9.85 -37.93
C THR A 397 3.25 -10.62 -38.79
N ARG A 398 3.77 -9.94 -39.81
CA ARG A 398 4.87 -10.46 -40.68
C ARG A 398 6.14 -10.73 -39.87
N LEU A 399 6.44 -9.87 -38.87
CA LEU A 399 7.58 -10.06 -37.98
C LEU A 399 7.46 -11.41 -37.25
N GLY A 400 6.31 -11.70 -36.65
CA GLY A 400 6.08 -12.96 -35.96
C GLY A 400 6.17 -14.19 -36.87
N LEU A 401 5.73 -14.07 -38.13
CA LEU A 401 5.90 -15.13 -39.13
C LEU A 401 7.38 -15.39 -39.41
N PHE A 402 8.17 -14.35 -39.66
CA PHE A 402 9.61 -14.49 -39.93
C PHE A 402 10.38 -14.99 -38.70
N VAL A 403 10.04 -14.51 -37.50
CA VAL A 403 10.61 -14.99 -36.24
C VAL A 403 10.38 -16.49 -36.10
N ARG A 404 9.16 -16.98 -36.27
CA ARG A 404 8.85 -18.42 -36.21
C ARG A 404 9.57 -19.22 -37.30
N GLY A 405 9.64 -18.70 -38.54
CA GLY A 405 10.36 -19.35 -39.63
C GLY A 405 11.85 -19.51 -39.37
N VAL A 406 12.50 -18.44 -38.86
CA VAL A 406 13.92 -18.46 -38.46
C VAL A 406 14.17 -19.39 -37.29
N THR A 407 13.26 -19.42 -36.29
CA THR A 407 13.37 -20.31 -35.13
C THR A 407 13.24 -21.78 -35.53
N GLN A 408 12.36 -22.09 -36.49
CA GLN A 408 12.12 -23.47 -36.90
C GLN A 408 13.28 -24.01 -37.78
N ASN A 409 13.72 -23.28 -38.79
CA ASN A 409 14.85 -23.65 -39.59
C ASN A 409 15.52 -22.42 -40.22
N ARG A 410 16.63 -21.97 -39.63
CA ARG A 410 17.37 -20.78 -40.03
C ARG A 410 17.95 -20.87 -41.45
N PRO A 411 18.62 -21.98 -41.84
CA PRO A 411 19.12 -22.12 -43.22
C PRO A 411 18.02 -22.02 -44.28
N ILE A 412 16.89 -22.73 -44.06
CA ILE A 412 15.78 -22.72 -45.03
C ILE A 412 15.17 -21.31 -45.11
N ALA A 413 14.96 -20.62 -43.99
CA ALA A 413 14.45 -19.26 -43.97
C ALA A 413 15.35 -18.30 -44.76
N SER A 414 16.68 -18.46 -44.64
CA SER A 414 17.65 -17.67 -45.40
C SER A 414 17.55 -17.96 -46.91
N CYS A 415 17.41 -19.24 -47.30
CA CYS A 415 17.23 -19.63 -48.73
C CYS A 415 15.93 -19.07 -49.31
N MET A 416 14.89 -18.87 -48.49
CA MET A 416 13.62 -18.25 -48.90
C MET A 416 13.69 -16.71 -48.99
N GLY A 417 14.88 -16.10 -48.84
CA GLY A 417 15.10 -14.67 -48.96
C GLY A 417 14.87 -13.87 -47.66
N VAL A 418 14.70 -14.55 -46.54
CA VAL A 418 14.56 -13.86 -45.23
C VAL A 418 15.93 -13.40 -44.76
N ASN A 419 16.08 -12.10 -44.50
CA ASN A 419 17.30 -11.56 -43.87
C ASN A 419 17.33 -11.91 -42.40
N THR A 420 17.90 -13.08 -42.06
CA THR A 420 17.94 -13.64 -40.72
C THR A 420 18.63 -12.69 -39.74
N ALA A 421 19.72 -12.03 -40.15
CA ALA A 421 20.44 -11.08 -39.29
C ALA A 421 19.58 -9.88 -38.88
N ARG A 422 18.71 -9.39 -39.78
CA ARG A 422 17.78 -8.30 -39.43
C ARG A 422 16.66 -8.76 -38.51
N ILE A 423 16.18 -9.98 -38.69
CA ILE A 423 15.15 -10.58 -37.84
C ILE A 423 15.71 -10.81 -36.43
N ASP A 424 16.95 -11.29 -36.30
CA ASP A 424 17.62 -11.48 -35.01
C ASP A 424 17.72 -10.15 -34.24
N THR A 425 18.23 -9.08 -34.89
CA THR A 425 18.33 -7.76 -34.30
C THR A 425 16.95 -7.23 -33.84
N MET A 426 15.92 -7.38 -34.67
CA MET A 426 14.56 -6.92 -34.33
C MET A 426 13.97 -7.71 -33.16
N ALA A 427 14.15 -9.03 -33.16
CA ALA A 427 13.65 -9.86 -32.06
C ALA A 427 14.38 -9.61 -30.74
N PHE A 428 15.72 -9.42 -30.81
CA PHE A 428 16.51 -9.08 -29.65
C PHE A 428 16.14 -7.70 -29.10
N ALA A 429 15.98 -6.69 -29.96
CA ALA A 429 15.52 -5.36 -29.59
C ALA A 429 14.12 -5.39 -28.95
N LEU A 430 13.21 -6.19 -29.52
CA LEU A 430 11.88 -6.36 -28.96
C LEU A 430 11.91 -6.99 -27.56
N GLY A 431 12.67 -8.10 -27.39
CA GLY A 431 12.84 -8.75 -26.09
C GLY A 431 13.47 -7.82 -25.05
N SER A 432 14.49 -7.07 -25.47
CA SER A 432 15.15 -6.04 -24.63
C SER A 432 14.20 -4.90 -24.25
N GLY A 433 13.38 -4.44 -25.20
CA GLY A 433 12.37 -3.41 -24.92
C GLY A 433 11.32 -3.86 -23.90
N ILE A 434 10.88 -5.14 -23.97
CA ILE A 434 9.97 -5.71 -22.98
C ILE A 434 10.64 -5.80 -21.60
N ALA A 435 11.93 -6.15 -21.53
CA ALA A 435 12.68 -6.06 -20.29
C ALA A 435 12.70 -4.63 -19.73
N GLY A 436 12.85 -3.62 -20.61
CA GLY A 436 12.73 -2.22 -20.23
C GLY A 436 11.36 -1.85 -19.66
N LEU A 437 10.28 -2.39 -20.24
CA LEU A 437 8.92 -2.22 -19.68
C LEU A 437 8.77 -2.88 -18.31
N ALA A 438 9.39 -4.03 -18.09
CA ALA A 438 9.42 -4.67 -16.77
C ALA A 438 10.17 -3.80 -15.75
N GLY A 439 11.25 -3.14 -16.15
CA GLY A 439 11.97 -2.16 -15.34
C GLY A 439 11.13 -0.94 -14.98
N CYS A 440 10.38 -0.42 -15.95
CA CYS A 440 9.42 0.66 -15.72
C CYS A 440 8.31 0.24 -14.73
N ALA A 441 7.76 -0.96 -14.86
CA ALA A 441 6.77 -1.48 -13.91
C ALA A 441 7.36 -1.69 -12.52
N LEU A 442 8.58 -2.21 -12.42
CA LEU A 442 9.24 -2.45 -11.13
C LEU A 442 9.57 -1.15 -10.40
N SER A 443 9.96 -0.09 -11.12
CA SER A 443 10.24 1.22 -10.54
C SER A 443 9.04 1.83 -9.79
N GLN A 444 7.81 1.39 -10.10
CA GLN A 444 6.58 1.83 -9.41
C GLN A 444 6.30 1.07 -8.10
N VAL A 445 7.05 0.02 -7.79
CA VAL A 445 6.86 -0.81 -6.58
C VAL A 445 8.02 -0.71 -5.63
N GLY A 446 9.22 -0.43 -6.16
CA GLY A 446 10.44 -0.39 -5.37
C GLY A 446 11.46 0.60 -5.90
N ASN A 447 12.51 0.80 -5.12
CA ASN A 447 13.63 1.65 -5.51
C ASN A 447 14.42 1.04 -6.66
N VAL A 448 14.96 1.89 -7.50
CA VAL A 448 15.78 1.52 -8.66
C VAL A 448 17.26 1.60 -8.25
N GLY A 449 17.96 0.50 -8.39
CA GLY A 449 19.39 0.41 -8.08
C GLY A 449 20.21 -0.14 -9.25
N PRO A 450 21.53 0.09 -9.25
CA PRO A 450 22.40 -0.41 -10.31
C PRO A 450 22.51 -1.93 -10.38
N ASP A 451 22.20 -2.64 -9.29
CA ASP A 451 22.22 -4.10 -9.13
C ASP A 451 20.84 -4.76 -9.34
N LEU A 452 19.83 -3.95 -9.68
CA LEU A 452 18.46 -4.40 -9.86
C LEU A 452 18.35 -5.54 -10.88
N GLY A 453 19.09 -5.47 -11.98
CA GLY A 453 19.11 -6.49 -13.03
C GLY A 453 19.54 -7.85 -12.53
N GLN A 454 20.61 -7.92 -11.72
CA GLN A 454 21.13 -9.18 -11.16
C GLN A 454 20.16 -9.86 -10.22
N SER A 455 19.33 -9.08 -9.51
CA SER A 455 18.35 -9.63 -8.56
C SER A 455 17.21 -10.38 -9.25
N TYR A 456 16.88 -10.05 -10.50
CA TYR A 456 15.72 -10.58 -11.22
C TYR A 456 16.06 -11.52 -12.38
N ILE A 457 17.31 -11.50 -12.89
CA ILE A 457 17.69 -12.33 -14.05
C ILE A 457 17.57 -13.83 -13.74
N VAL A 458 17.95 -14.26 -12.54
CA VAL A 458 17.86 -15.65 -12.11
C VAL A 458 16.40 -16.10 -12.04
N ASP A 459 15.54 -15.28 -11.43
CA ASP A 459 14.11 -15.57 -11.31
C ASP A 459 13.45 -15.64 -12.72
N ALA A 460 13.78 -14.72 -13.62
CA ALA A 460 13.29 -14.72 -15.00
C ALA A 460 13.75 -15.96 -15.78
N PHE A 461 15.00 -16.35 -15.59
CA PHE A 461 15.54 -17.56 -16.22
C PHE A 461 14.82 -18.82 -15.71
N MET A 462 14.58 -18.90 -14.39
CA MET A 462 13.80 -19.98 -13.78
C MET A 462 12.39 -20.07 -14.39
N VAL A 463 11.72 -18.93 -14.59
CA VAL A 463 10.39 -18.86 -15.23
C VAL A 463 10.44 -19.41 -16.65
N VAL A 464 11.41 -19.00 -17.47
CA VAL A 464 11.52 -19.44 -18.87
C VAL A 464 11.79 -20.93 -18.96
N VAL A 465 12.69 -21.45 -18.14
CA VAL A 465 13.03 -22.89 -18.14
C VAL A 465 11.88 -23.74 -17.63
N LEU A 466 11.22 -23.32 -16.54
CA LEU A 466 10.05 -24.01 -15.99
C LEU A 466 8.87 -24.00 -16.99
N GLY A 467 8.64 -22.86 -17.65
CA GLY A 467 7.56 -22.71 -18.64
C GLY A 467 7.78 -23.51 -19.91
N GLY A 468 9.03 -23.75 -20.26
CA GLY A 468 9.46 -24.34 -21.53
C GLY A 468 9.93 -23.24 -22.50
N VAL A 469 11.17 -23.41 -22.98
CA VAL A 469 11.85 -22.42 -23.83
C VAL A 469 11.07 -22.11 -25.10
N GLY A 470 10.77 -20.81 -25.32
CA GLY A 470 10.03 -20.33 -26.48
C GLY A 470 8.51 -20.54 -26.46
N GLN A 471 7.95 -21.01 -25.34
CA GLN A 471 6.51 -21.19 -25.14
C GLN A 471 5.90 -20.06 -24.32
N LEU A 472 5.17 -19.13 -24.98
CA LEU A 472 4.54 -17.99 -24.30
C LEU A 472 3.55 -18.42 -23.22
N ALA A 473 2.70 -19.43 -23.50
CA ALA A 473 1.74 -19.93 -22.54
C ALA A 473 2.45 -20.52 -21.31
N GLY A 474 3.52 -21.31 -21.53
CA GLY A 474 4.32 -21.87 -20.45
C GLY A 474 4.94 -20.80 -19.55
N THR A 475 5.47 -19.73 -20.16
CA THR A 475 6.05 -18.59 -19.45
C THR A 475 5.00 -17.92 -18.54
N VAL A 476 3.75 -17.75 -19.00
CA VAL A 476 2.66 -17.17 -18.19
C VAL A 476 2.37 -18.02 -16.94
N TYR A 477 2.15 -19.34 -17.13
CA TYR A 477 1.86 -20.23 -16.00
C TYR A 477 3.03 -20.34 -15.03
N ALA A 478 4.26 -20.39 -15.53
CA ALA A 478 5.45 -20.44 -14.70
C ALA A 478 5.66 -19.15 -13.91
N ALA A 479 5.51 -17.98 -14.55
CA ALA A 479 5.68 -16.68 -13.88
C ALA A 479 4.67 -16.47 -12.75
N LEU A 480 3.39 -16.70 -13.03
CA LEU A 480 2.34 -16.56 -12.03
C LEU A 480 2.46 -17.62 -10.92
N GLY A 481 2.74 -18.88 -11.30
CA GLY A 481 2.92 -19.97 -10.35
C GLY A 481 4.10 -19.72 -9.41
N LEU A 482 5.26 -19.32 -9.94
CA LEU A 482 6.45 -19.00 -9.14
C LEU A 482 6.25 -17.74 -8.30
N GLY A 483 5.57 -16.71 -8.82
CA GLY A 483 5.25 -15.50 -8.07
C GLY A 483 4.38 -15.81 -6.85
N ILE A 484 3.32 -16.60 -7.04
CA ILE A 484 2.43 -17.04 -5.96
C ILE A 484 3.17 -17.93 -4.97
N LEU A 485 3.88 -18.97 -5.45
CA LEU A 485 4.63 -19.89 -4.62
C LEU A 485 5.66 -19.17 -3.75
N ASN A 486 6.40 -18.23 -4.34
CA ASN A 486 7.39 -17.44 -3.64
C ASN A 486 6.76 -16.64 -2.49
N LYS A 487 5.63 -15.95 -2.74
CA LYS A 487 4.97 -15.14 -1.70
C LYS A 487 4.33 -15.98 -0.58
N PHE A 488 3.82 -17.16 -0.88
CA PHE A 488 3.36 -18.07 0.16
C PHE A 488 4.51 -18.61 1.01
N LEU A 489 5.62 -19.03 0.39
CA LEU A 489 6.79 -19.50 1.10
C LEU A 489 7.45 -18.38 1.94
N GLU A 490 7.50 -17.16 1.40
CA GLU A 490 8.05 -15.99 2.09
C GLU A 490 7.32 -15.73 3.42
N GLY A 491 6.00 -15.91 3.46
CA GLY A 491 5.21 -15.77 4.69
C GLY A 491 5.55 -16.80 5.78
N TRP A 492 6.10 -17.96 5.42
CA TRP A 492 6.43 -19.02 6.38
C TRP A 492 7.91 -19.06 6.74
N THR A 493 8.78 -18.83 5.77
CA THR A 493 10.22 -19.07 5.93
C THR A 493 11.08 -17.79 5.82
N GLY A 494 10.46 -16.65 5.45
CA GLY A 494 11.15 -15.42 5.12
C GLY A 494 11.69 -15.41 3.69
N ALA A 495 12.06 -14.21 3.20
CA ALA A 495 12.36 -13.95 1.79
C ALA A 495 13.55 -14.76 1.25
N VAL A 496 14.61 -14.93 2.04
CA VAL A 496 15.84 -15.62 1.60
C VAL A 496 15.61 -17.12 1.48
N LEU A 497 15.03 -17.74 2.50
CA LEU A 497 14.77 -19.19 2.49
C LEU A 497 13.71 -19.55 1.45
N ALA A 498 12.72 -18.70 1.22
CA ALA A 498 11.73 -18.88 0.16
C ALA A 498 12.40 -18.95 -1.23
N LYS A 499 13.33 -18.04 -1.55
CA LYS A 499 14.08 -18.07 -2.82
C LYS A 499 14.90 -19.33 -2.96
N ILE A 500 15.58 -19.78 -1.91
CA ILE A 500 16.36 -21.02 -1.91
C ILE A 500 15.44 -22.22 -2.14
N ALA A 501 14.29 -22.30 -1.46
CA ALA A 501 13.33 -23.38 -1.63
C ALA A 501 12.75 -23.44 -3.05
N VAL A 502 12.43 -22.28 -3.65
CA VAL A 502 11.99 -22.19 -5.04
C VAL A 502 13.08 -22.66 -6.00
N LEU A 503 14.33 -22.25 -5.79
CA LEU A 503 15.46 -22.69 -6.62
C LEU A 503 15.64 -24.22 -6.55
N VAL A 504 15.63 -24.80 -5.35
CA VAL A 504 15.73 -26.26 -5.15
C VAL A 504 14.56 -27.00 -5.83
N PHE A 505 13.34 -26.46 -5.66
CA PHE A 505 12.16 -27.01 -6.33
C PHE A 505 12.33 -27.07 -7.85
N ILE A 506 12.84 -26.00 -8.46
CA ILE A 506 13.04 -25.91 -9.90
C ILE A 506 14.14 -26.87 -10.36
N ILE A 507 15.26 -26.98 -9.62
CA ILE A 507 16.33 -27.94 -9.94
C ILE A 507 15.78 -29.37 -9.97
N ILE A 508 15.00 -29.77 -8.97
CA ILE A 508 14.37 -31.09 -8.91
C ILE A 508 13.37 -31.27 -10.06
N PHE A 509 12.60 -30.22 -10.37
CA PHE A 509 11.63 -30.27 -11.48
C PHE A 509 12.31 -30.48 -12.83
N ILE A 510 13.39 -29.72 -13.12
CA ILE A 510 14.13 -29.81 -14.39
C ILE A 510 14.78 -31.19 -14.53
N GLN A 511 15.31 -31.78 -13.45
CA GLN A 511 15.85 -33.16 -13.48
C GLN A 511 14.80 -34.20 -13.90
N LYS A 512 13.54 -34.00 -13.52
CA LYS A 512 12.43 -34.90 -13.89
C LYS A 512 11.78 -34.55 -15.23
N ARG A 513 11.75 -33.25 -15.61
CA ARG A 513 11.13 -32.74 -16.83
C ARG A 513 12.01 -31.65 -17.46
N PRO A 514 13.08 -32.02 -18.18
CA PRO A 514 14.03 -31.07 -18.78
C PRO A 514 13.41 -30.18 -19.84
N GLN A 515 12.27 -30.56 -20.44
CA GLN A 515 11.55 -29.76 -21.44
C GLN A 515 10.61 -28.71 -20.87
N GLY A 516 10.52 -28.58 -19.54
CA GLY A 516 9.57 -27.67 -18.87
C GLY A 516 8.15 -28.22 -18.81
N ILE A 517 7.19 -27.33 -18.45
CA ILE A 517 5.76 -27.68 -18.34
C ILE A 517 5.16 -27.93 -19.73
N PHE A 518 5.53 -27.13 -20.70
CA PHE A 518 5.04 -27.21 -22.07
C PHE A 518 6.19 -27.57 -23.02
N ALA A 519 6.27 -28.84 -23.38
CA ALA A 519 7.25 -29.33 -24.35
C ALA A 519 6.94 -28.83 -25.77
N VAL A 520 7.94 -28.37 -26.50
CA VAL A 520 7.80 -28.04 -27.93
C VAL A 520 7.71 -29.36 -28.72
N LYS A 521 6.54 -29.68 -29.25
CA LYS A 521 6.40 -30.79 -30.19
C LYS A 521 7.12 -30.45 -31.52
N GLY A 522 8.20 -31.14 -31.81
CA GLY A 522 8.90 -31.04 -33.11
C GLY A 522 10.35 -30.59 -33.08
N ARG A 523 10.94 -30.24 -31.95
CA ARG A 523 12.39 -30.07 -31.81
C ARG A 523 12.95 -31.38 -31.26
N THR A 524 13.53 -32.20 -32.16
CA THR A 524 14.44 -33.27 -31.76
C THR A 524 15.61 -32.61 -31.04
N ALA A 525 15.76 -32.92 -29.75
CA ALA A 525 17.00 -32.64 -29.04
C ALA A 525 18.03 -33.62 -29.56
N ASP A 526 18.87 -33.16 -30.48
CA ASP A 526 20.19 -33.74 -30.76
C ASP A 526 21.22 -32.97 -29.95
#